data_ac3d4b225ac57c98df192ee995a34695
#
_entry.id   ac3d4b225ac57c98df192ee995a34695
#
_cell.length_a   1.000
_cell.length_b   1.000
_cell.length_c   1.000
_cell.angle_alpha   90.00
_cell.angle_beta   90.00
_cell.angle_gamma   90.00
#
_symmetry.space_group_name_H-M   'P 1'
#
loop_
_entity.id
_entity.type
_entity.pdbx_description
1 polymer ?
#
loop_
_entity_poly.entity_id
_entity_poly.type
_entity_poly.pdbx_seq_one_letter_code
_entity_poly.pdbx_strand_id
1 'polypeptide(L)'
;ARGNATLPGPSEVDLRRLPAPKGTPASLADAGTPGSNNFAVSGALTADGRAIVADDMHLGLRAPNVWLRARLRWPDPDAPAGQADVSGFTLPGLPAVIVGSNGHVAWGFTNSYGDYMDWRLETPCPVDGADDGCAPAVRHMEQIEVAGGAPVAFEVLETAWGPVMDTLDDGRALSLRWVAHLPGAINLGLADLALAADLDQALAATDRTAIPTQNLVIGDRNGRIAWRLLGPIPVRDAGCPQRLPLPG
;
A
#
# COMPACT_ATOMS: atom_id res chain seq x y z
N ALA A 1 -3.53 9.41 14.04
CA ALA A 1 -3.34 8.89 15.40
C ALA A 1 -1.91 9.19 15.85
N ARG A 2 -1.74 10.00 16.89
CA ARG A 2 -0.45 10.10 17.56
C ARG A 2 -0.31 8.85 18.42
N GLY A 3 0.48 7.87 17.99
CA GLY A 3 0.87 6.77 18.84
C GLY A 3 1.57 7.31 20.08
N ASN A 4 1.36 6.68 21.24
CA ASN A 4 2.03 7.02 22.49
C ASN A 4 3.53 6.58 22.49
N ALA A 5 4.14 6.41 21.34
CA ALA A 5 5.56 6.12 21.23
C ALA A 5 6.33 7.42 21.44
N THR A 6 6.92 7.57 22.61
CA THR A 6 7.92 8.62 22.86
C THR A 6 9.19 8.19 22.13
N LEU A 7 9.57 8.93 21.09
CA LEU A 7 10.87 8.71 20.46
C LEU A 7 11.96 9.10 21.46
N PRO A 8 13.01 8.27 21.63
CA PRO A 8 14.13 8.59 22.49
C PRO A 8 14.81 9.88 22.01
N GLY A 9 15.15 10.75 22.96
CA GLY A 9 15.89 11.97 22.65
C GLY A 9 17.38 11.72 22.33
N PRO A 10 18.09 12.69 21.75
CA PRO A 10 19.52 12.54 21.44
C PRO A 10 20.42 12.20 22.65
N SER A 11 19.96 12.49 23.87
CA SER A 11 20.64 12.11 25.12
C SER A 11 20.44 10.64 25.48
N GLU A 12 19.39 10.00 24.96
CA GLU A 12 19.09 8.59 25.21
C GLU A 12 19.63 7.69 24.10
N VAL A 13 19.57 8.15 22.83
CA VAL A 13 20.13 7.45 21.67
C VAL A 13 20.86 8.45 20.77
N ASP A 14 22.16 8.41 20.78
CA ASP A 14 23.01 9.17 19.83
C ASP A 14 23.46 8.21 18.70
N LEU A 15 22.81 8.29 17.55
CA LEU A 15 23.11 7.44 16.38
C LEU A 15 24.55 7.57 15.88
N ARG A 16 25.25 8.68 16.23
CA ARG A 16 26.67 8.87 15.89
C ARG A 16 27.61 8.08 16.80
N ARG A 17 27.08 7.52 17.90
CA ARG A 17 27.84 6.80 18.94
C ARG A 17 27.33 5.37 19.14
N LEU A 18 26.56 4.85 18.20
CA LEU A 18 26.15 3.45 18.26
C LEU A 18 27.40 2.57 18.30
N PRO A 19 27.51 1.65 19.27
CA PRO A 19 28.62 0.71 19.29
C PRO A 19 28.56 -0.15 18.03
N ALA A 20 29.71 -0.48 17.47
CA ALA A 20 29.80 -1.43 16.38
C ALA A 20 29.03 -2.73 16.75
N PRO A 21 28.21 -3.29 15.87
CA PRO A 21 27.47 -4.52 16.15
C PRO A 21 28.45 -5.60 16.61
N LYS A 22 28.24 -6.13 17.81
CA LYS A 22 28.99 -7.24 18.35
C LYS A 22 28.33 -8.53 17.86
N GLY A 23 28.95 -9.22 16.94
CA GLY A 23 28.49 -10.50 16.45
C GLY A 23 28.94 -10.78 15.02
N THR A 24 28.80 -12.02 14.61
CA THR A 24 28.94 -12.39 13.20
C THR A 24 27.93 -11.59 12.39
N PRO A 25 28.28 -10.98 11.25
CA PRO A 25 27.30 -10.34 10.39
C PRO A 25 26.15 -11.33 10.14
N ALA A 26 24.92 -10.86 10.29
CA ALA A 26 23.75 -11.67 9.96
C ALA A 26 23.98 -12.28 8.57
N SER A 27 23.80 -13.58 8.45
CA SER A 27 23.96 -14.24 7.16
C SER A 27 22.89 -13.66 6.22
N LEU A 28 23.22 -13.49 4.94
CA LEU A 28 22.26 -13.08 3.91
C LEU A 28 21.07 -14.06 3.79
N ALA A 29 21.10 -15.17 4.54
CA ALA A 29 20.03 -16.15 4.63
C ALA A 29 18.93 -15.79 5.65
N ASP A 30 19.18 -14.86 6.58
CA ASP A 30 18.09 -14.28 7.37
C ASP A 30 17.26 -13.43 6.42
N ALA A 31 16.09 -13.95 6.06
CA ALA A 31 15.06 -13.17 5.38
C ALA A 31 14.75 -11.96 6.26
N GLY A 32 15.45 -10.86 6.01
CA GLY A 32 15.29 -9.62 6.76
C GLY A 32 13.81 -9.22 6.80
N THR A 33 13.42 -8.53 7.83
CA THR A 33 12.06 -7.99 7.94
C THR A 33 11.74 -7.24 6.63
N PRO A 34 10.66 -7.60 5.93
CA PRO A 34 10.25 -6.89 4.73
C PRO A 34 10.13 -5.39 5.00
N GLY A 35 10.62 -4.58 4.09
CA GLY A 35 10.59 -3.14 4.26
C GLY A 35 10.76 -2.42 2.93
N SER A 36 10.92 -1.11 2.98
CA SER A 36 11.24 -0.27 1.84
C SER A 36 11.80 1.06 2.31
N ASN A 37 12.67 1.66 1.53
CA ASN A 37 13.13 3.02 1.74
C ASN A 37 12.90 3.87 0.50
N ASN A 38 12.45 5.10 0.67
CA ASN A 38 12.47 6.09 -0.39
C ASN A 38 12.88 7.46 0.15
N PHE A 39 13.45 8.27 -0.71
CA PHE A 39 13.72 9.68 -0.39
C PHE A 39 13.79 10.52 -1.67
N ALA A 40 13.62 11.82 -1.50
CA ALA A 40 13.87 12.78 -2.56
C ALA A 40 14.81 13.88 -2.07
N VAL A 41 15.68 14.34 -2.99
CA VAL A 41 16.57 15.49 -2.76
C VAL A 41 16.14 16.60 -3.70
N SER A 42 15.89 17.80 -3.11
CA SER A 42 15.52 18.98 -3.87
C SER A 42 16.65 19.43 -4.79
N GLY A 43 16.30 19.99 -5.94
CA GLY A 43 17.25 20.57 -6.90
C GLY A 43 18.15 21.67 -6.32
N ALA A 44 17.74 22.29 -5.22
CA ALA A 44 18.59 23.24 -4.49
C ALA A 44 19.88 22.61 -3.92
N LEU A 45 19.88 21.29 -3.76
CA LEU A 45 21.00 20.51 -3.21
C LEU A 45 21.71 19.64 -4.24
N THR A 46 21.32 19.73 -5.52
CA THR A 46 21.89 18.93 -6.61
C THR A 46 22.75 19.79 -7.54
N ALA A 47 23.70 19.17 -8.22
CA ALA A 47 24.64 19.90 -9.08
C ALA A 47 23.98 20.51 -10.34
N ASP A 48 22.89 19.92 -10.82
CA ASP A 48 22.22 20.32 -12.08
C ASP A 48 20.83 20.92 -11.86
N GLY A 49 20.42 21.11 -10.62
CA GLY A 49 19.14 21.71 -10.24
C GLY A 49 17.92 20.79 -10.38
N ARG A 50 18.09 19.55 -10.84
CA ARG A 50 16.98 18.56 -10.91
C ARG A 50 16.81 17.86 -9.57
N ALA A 51 15.57 17.48 -9.23
CA ALA A 51 15.36 16.61 -8.09
C ALA A 51 15.92 15.20 -8.32
N ILE A 52 16.36 14.54 -7.25
CA ILE A 52 16.73 13.13 -7.24
C ILE A 52 15.68 12.39 -6.42
N VAL A 53 15.14 11.31 -6.96
CA VAL A 53 14.27 10.37 -6.24
C VAL A 53 14.97 9.02 -6.17
N ALA A 54 15.07 8.45 -5.00
CA ALA A 54 15.57 7.11 -4.78
C ALA A 54 14.49 6.25 -4.11
N ASP A 55 14.41 5.00 -4.54
CA ASP A 55 13.46 4.03 -4.03
C ASP A 55 14.13 2.65 -3.94
N ASP A 56 13.91 1.95 -2.82
CA ASP A 56 14.56 0.68 -2.50
C ASP A 56 13.58 -0.23 -1.76
N MET A 57 13.06 -1.25 -2.48
CA MET A 57 12.09 -2.20 -1.96
C MET A 57 12.78 -3.45 -1.43
N HIS A 58 12.68 -3.71 -0.12
CA HIS A 58 13.28 -4.86 0.55
C HIS A 58 12.32 -6.05 0.58
N LEU A 59 12.02 -6.62 -0.59
CA LEU A 59 11.05 -7.71 -0.76
C LEU A 59 11.69 -9.09 -1.01
N GLY A 60 13.01 -9.18 -0.87
CA GLY A 60 13.79 -10.38 -1.14
C GLY A 60 14.01 -10.64 -2.64
N LEU A 61 15.06 -11.40 -2.93
CA LEU A 61 15.40 -11.83 -4.29
C LEU A 61 14.95 -13.28 -4.50
N ARG A 62 14.20 -13.53 -5.56
CA ARG A 62 13.72 -14.88 -5.91
C ARG A 62 13.54 -15.02 -7.42
N ALA A 63 13.42 -16.27 -7.88
CA ALA A 63 13.05 -16.60 -9.24
C ALA A 63 11.74 -17.43 -9.25
N PRO A 64 10.70 -17.07 -10.01
CA PRO A 64 10.63 -15.86 -10.81
C PRO A 64 10.62 -14.59 -9.94
N ASN A 65 11.18 -13.51 -10.48
CA ASN A 65 11.15 -12.21 -9.82
C ASN A 65 9.74 -11.59 -9.89
N VAL A 66 9.31 -10.91 -8.82
CA VAL A 66 8.05 -10.20 -8.76
C VAL A 66 8.08 -8.93 -9.63
N TRP A 67 9.23 -8.26 -9.68
CA TRP A 67 9.40 -7.00 -10.39
C TRP A 67 9.83 -7.21 -11.84
N LEU A 68 9.16 -6.52 -12.77
CA LEU A 68 9.55 -6.43 -14.18
C LEU A 68 10.07 -5.00 -14.47
N ARG A 69 11.32 -4.88 -14.92
CA ARG A 69 11.81 -3.61 -15.45
C ARG A 69 11.23 -3.40 -16.85
N ALA A 70 10.57 -2.27 -17.06
CA ALA A 70 9.89 -1.94 -18.30
C ALA A 70 10.20 -0.49 -18.74
N ARG A 71 10.12 -0.27 -20.06
CA ARG A 71 9.98 1.05 -20.67
C ARG A 71 8.80 0.99 -21.62
N LEU A 72 7.82 1.84 -21.39
CA LEU A 72 6.60 1.92 -22.18
C LEU A 72 6.60 3.22 -22.97
N ARG A 73 6.27 3.14 -24.26
CA ARG A 73 6.22 4.29 -25.14
C ARG A 73 5.00 4.21 -26.05
N TRP A 74 4.23 5.29 -26.09
CA TRP A 74 3.08 5.41 -26.99
C TRP A 74 2.82 6.88 -27.34
N PRO A 75 2.25 7.17 -28.53
CA PRO A 75 1.78 8.51 -28.85
C PRO A 75 0.63 8.89 -27.90
N ASP A 76 0.71 10.06 -27.31
CA ASP A 76 -0.32 10.57 -26.42
C ASP A 76 -0.30 12.12 -26.46
N PRO A 77 -1.40 12.76 -26.88
CA PRO A 77 -1.45 14.22 -27.00
C PRO A 77 -1.32 14.94 -25.65
N ASP A 78 -1.65 14.28 -24.55
CA ASP A 78 -1.58 14.85 -23.20
C ASP A 78 -0.20 14.69 -22.57
N ALA A 79 0.65 13.86 -23.18
CA ALA A 79 2.03 13.69 -22.73
C ALA A 79 2.94 14.83 -23.19
N PRO A 80 4.03 15.13 -22.45
CA PRO A 80 5.04 16.07 -22.91
C PRO A 80 5.56 15.72 -24.33
N ALA A 81 5.55 16.71 -25.22
CA ALA A 81 5.91 16.55 -26.63
C ALA A 81 5.05 15.53 -27.42
N GLY A 82 3.82 15.22 -26.97
CA GLY A 82 2.90 14.31 -27.67
C GLY A 82 3.29 12.84 -27.60
N GLN A 83 4.20 12.47 -26.70
CA GLN A 83 4.75 11.13 -26.57
C GLN A 83 4.93 10.77 -25.10
N ALA A 84 4.17 9.79 -24.64
CA ALA A 84 4.45 9.16 -23.36
C ALA A 84 5.69 8.27 -23.48
N ASP A 85 6.63 8.39 -22.53
CA ASP A 85 7.85 7.61 -22.46
C ASP A 85 8.20 7.41 -20.98
N VAL A 86 7.78 6.30 -20.40
CA VAL A 86 7.95 5.99 -18.98
C VAL A 86 8.81 4.76 -18.79
N SER A 87 9.74 4.85 -17.85
CA SER A 87 10.66 3.76 -17.50
C SER A 87 10.66 3.50 -16.01
N GLY A 88 10.73 2.25 -15.61
CA GLY A 88 10.77 1.87 -14.19
C GLY A 88 10.46 0.41 -13.97
N PHE A 89 9.83 0.13 -12.84
CA PHE A 89 9.46 -1.22 -12.43
C PHE A 89 7.95 -1.33 -12.28
N THR A 90 7.43 -2.45 -12.75
CA THR A 90 6.01 -2.82 -12.66
C THR A 90 5.87 -4.23 -12.11
N LEU A 91 4.64 -4.64 -11.82
CA LEU A 91 4.28 -5.99 -11.37
C LEU A 91 3.47 -6.71 -12.45
N PRO A 92 3.53 -8.04 -12.56
CA PRO A 92 2.69 -8.80 -13.46
C PRO A 92 1.20 -8.48 -13.25
N GLY A 93 0.49 -8.19 -14.34
CA GLY A 93 -0.93 -7.87 -14.31
C GLY A 93 -1.27 -6.40 -14.03
N LEU A 94 -0.30 -5.54 -13.69
CA LEU A 94 -0.51 -4.10 -13.52
C LEU A 94 0.00 -3.32 -14.73
N PRO A 95 -0.88 -2.68 -15.53
CA PRO A 95 -0.50 -1.95 -16.75
C PRO A 95 -0.01 -0.53 -16.45
N ALA A 96 0.83 -0.35 -15.43
CA ALA A 96 1.41 0.92 -15.04
C ALA A 96 2.82 0.73 -14.47
N VAL A 97 3.67 1.74 -14.61
CA VAL A 97 4.95 1.79 -13.90
C VAL A 97 4.69 2.20 -12.46
N ILE A 98 4.99 1.31 -11.51
CA ILE A 98 4.76 1.55 -10.08
C ILE A 98 5.81 2.51 -9.54
N VAL A 99 7.07 2.26 -9.84
CA VAL A 99 8.22 3.07 -9.42
C VAL A 99 9.02 3.43 -10.66
N GLY A 100 9.23 4.71 -10.92
CA GLY A 100 9.96 5.10 -12.11
C GLY A 100 9.95 6.58 -12.44
N SER A 101 10.12 6.87 -13.73
CA SER A 101 10.17 8.23 -14.23
C SER A 101 9.75 8.28 -15.71
N ASN A 102 9.12 9.40 -16.08
CA ASN A 102 8.86 9.76 -17.48
C ASN A 102 9.85 10.82 -18.01
N GLY A 103 10.95 11.09 -17.28
CA GLY A 103 11.94 12.10 -17.63
C GLY A 103 11.58 13.52 -17.23
N HIS A 104 10.35 13.79 -16.83
CA HIS A 104 9.86 15.07 -16.30
C HIS A 104 9.61 14.98 -14.79
N VAL A 105 9.02 13.90 -14.34
CA VAL A 105 8.83 13.55 -12.94
C VAL A 105 9.38 12.15 -12.67
N ALA A 106 9.76 11.91 -11.42
CA ALA A 106 10.13 10.59 -10.90
C ALA A 106 9.38 10.35 -9.59
N TRP A 107 8.99 9.09 -9.34
CA TRP A 107 8.22 8.71 -8.18
C TRP A 107 8.66 7.37 -7.60
N GLY A 108 8.47 7.22 -6.30
CA GLY A 108 8.74 6.00 -5.57
C GLY A 108 7.80 5.83 -4.39
N PHE A 109 7.66 4.59 -3.90
CA PHE A 109 6.74 4.24 -2.85
C PHE A 109 7.40 3.44 -1.74
N THR A 110 6.95 3.66 -0.50
CA THR A 110 7.17 2.73 0.60
C THR A 110 5.86 2.37 1.25
N ASN A 111 5.80 1.20 1.88
CA ASN A 111 4.67 0.83 2.71
C ASN A 111 4.50 1.85 3.85
N SER A 112 3.27 2.22 4.16
CA SER A 112 2.98 3.26 5.16
C SER A 112 2.72 2.72 6.55
N TYR A 113 2.46 1.40 6.71
CA TYR A 113 2.11 0.76 7.99
C TYR A 113 1.04 1.51 8.79
N GLY A 114 0.06 2.07 8.08
CA GLY A 114 -1.05 2.76 8.69
C GLY A 114 -2.10 1.80 9.25
N ASP A 115 -3.00 2.35 10.02
CA ASP A 115 -4.17 1.65 10.55
C ASP A 115 -5.32 1.72 9.54
N TYR A 116 -5.41 0.70 8.68
CA TYR A 116 -6.34 0.65 7.53
C TYR A 116 -7.43 -0.40 7.67
N MET A 117 -7.46 -1.11 8.79
CA MET A 117 -8.38 -2.21 9.04
C MET A 117 -8.99 -2.09 10.43
N ASP A 118 -10.24 -2.52 10.54
CA ASP A 118 -10.95 -2.63 11.81
C ASP A 118 -11.62 -3.99 11.92
N TRP A 119 -11.59 -4.54 13.12
CA TRP A 119 -12.25 -5.79 13.47
C TRP A 119 -13.52 -5.51 14.24
N ARG A 120 -14.55 -6.30 13.96
CA ARG A 120 -15.81 -6.26 14.71
C ARG A 120 -16.18 -7.64 15.18
N LEU A 121 -16.57 -7.74 16.45
CA LEU A 121 -17.19 -8.94 16.98
C LEU A 121 -18.69 -8.86 16.74
N GLU A 122 -19.22 -9.83 15.99
CA GLU A 122 -20.63 -9.91 15.61
C GLU A 122 -21.17 -11.30 15.90
N THR A 123 -22.49 -11.40 16.09
CA THR A 123 -23.18 -12.68 16.11
C THR A 123 -23.92 -12.80 14.78
N PRO A 124 -23.41 -13.56 13.78
CA PRO A 124 -24.09 -13.72 12.51
C PRO A 124 -25.47 -14.37 12.70
N CYS A 125 -26.44 -13.92 11.92
CA CYS A 125 -27.77 -14.52 11.93
C CYS A 125 -27.73 -15.97 11.47
N PRO A 126 -28.54 -16.86 12.07
CA PRO A 126 -28.76 -18.21 11.56
C PRO A 126 -29.24 -18.19 10.10
N VAL A 127 -28.97 -19.27 9.35
CA VAL A 127 -29.38 -19.39 7.94
C VAL A 127 -30.90 -19.29 7.76
N ASP A 128 -31.66 -19.76 8.74
CA ASP A 128 -33.12 -19.94 8.67
C ASP A 128 -33.91 -18.84 9.38
N GLY A 129 -33.28 -17.75 9.81
CA GLY A 129 -34.01 -16.66 10.46
C GLY A 129 -33.12 -15.56 11.01
N ALA A 130 -33.67 -14.35 11.11
CA ALA A 130 -33.08 -13.24 11.82
C ALA A 130 -33.64 -13.21 13.23
N ASP A 131 -32.79 -13.41 14.23
CA ASP A 131 -33.10 -13.12 15.62
C ASP A 131 -32.78 -11.65 15.93
N ASP A 132 -33.50 -11.05 16.87
CA ASP A 132 -33.21 -9.71 17.37
C ASP A 132 -31.75 -9.64 17.89
N GLY A 133 -30.93 -8.79 17.27
CA GLY A 133 -29.56 -8.54 17.68
C GLY A 133 -28.48 -9.33 16.93
N CYS A 134 -28.83 -10.19 15.97
CA CYS A 134 -27.83 -10.82 15.10
C CYS A 134 -27.45 -9.94 13.90
N ALA A 135 -26.24 -10.11 13.37
CA ALA A 135 -25.76 -9.44 12.17
C ALA A 135 -26.20 -10.20 10.91
N PRO A 136 -27.00 -9.60 10.01
CA PRO A 136 -27.32 -10.19 8.72
C PRO A 136 -26.04 -10.54 7.95
N ALA A 137 -25.99 -11.76 7.39
CA ALA A 137 -24.83 -12.24 6.66
C ALA A 137 -25.22 -12.89 5.33
N VAL A 138 -24.36 -12.69 4.33
CA VAL A 138 -24.48 -13.31 3.00
C VAL A 138 -23.43 -14.41 2.89
N ARG A 139 -23.84 -15.54 2.30
CA ARG A 139 -22.93 -16.65 2.03
C ARG A 139 -22.53 -16.64 0.57
N HIS A 140 -21.24 -16.60 0.32
CA HIS A 140 -20.66 -16.74 -1.01
C HIS A 140 -19.99 -18.10 -1.11
N MET A 141 -20.39 -18.88 -2.10
CA MET A 141 -19.74 -20.16 -2.40
C MET A 141 -18.67 -19.93 -3.44
N GLU A 142 -17.43 -20.12 -3.06
CA GLU A 142 -16.25 -19.96 -3.90
C GLU A 142 -15.66 -21.33 -4.26
N GLN A 143 -14.94 -21.39 -5.37
CA GLN A 143 -14.27 -22.59 -5.84
C GLN A 143 -12.83 -22.31 -6.21
N ILE A 144 -11.92 -23.07 -5.65
CA ILE A 144 -10.50 -23.03 -5.99
C ILE A 144 -10.19 -24.15 -6.97
N GLU A 145 -9.79 -23.81 -8.19
CA GLU A 145 -9.30 -24.76 -9.17
C GLU A 145 -7.88 -25.20 -8.77
N VAL A 146 -7.71 -26.54 -8.60
CA VAL A 146 -6.42 -27.12 -8.19
C VAL A 146 -5.77 -27.81 -9.39
N ALA A 147 -4.56 -27.38 -9.77
CA ALA A 147 -3.83 -27.98 -10.88
C ALA A 147 -3.57 -29.47 -10.63
N GLY A 148 -4.13 -30.34 -11.49
CA GLY A 148 -4.02 -31.80 -11.38
C GLY A 148 -4.85 -32.43 -10.25
N GLY A 149 -5.73 -31.69 -9.60
CA GLY A 149 -6.61 -32.16 -8.53
C GLY A 149 -8.09 -31.83 -8.79
N ALA A 150 -8.95 -32.27 -7.88
CA ALA A 150 -10.34 -31.85 -7.86
C ALA A 150 -10.46 -30.42 -7.32
N PRO A 151 -11.40 -29.59 -7.82
CA PRO A 151 -11.67 -28.29 -7.26
C PRO A 151 -12.07 -28.37 -5.78
N VAL A 152 -11.68 -27.36 -5.00
CA VAL A 152 -12.04 -27.23 -3.59
C VAL A 152 -13.06 -26.10 -3.45
N ALA A 153 -14.27 -26.46 -3.00
CA ALA A 153 -15.29 -25.48 -2.66
C ALA A 153 -15.07 -24.98 -1.22
N PHE A 154 -15.25 -23.67 -1.02
CA PHE A 154 -15.26 -23.10 0.31
C PHE A 154 -16.31 -21.98 0.41
N GLU A 155 -16.76 -21.74 1.62
CA GLU A 155 -17.78 -20.73 1.91
C GLU A 155 -17.11 -19.49 2.51
N VAL A 156 -17.47 -18.31 1.99
CA VAL A 156 -17.16 -17.02 2.59
C VAL A 156 -18.44 -16.44 3.17
N LEU A 157 -18.45 -16.19 4.45
CA LEU A 157 -19.54 -15.50 5.14
C LEU A 157 -19.19 -14.00 5.18
N GLU A 158 -20.11 -13.15 4.73
CA GLU A 158 -19.91 -11.69 4.70
C GLU A 158 -21.06 -11.00 5.44
N THR A 159 -20.71 -10.21 6.46
CA THR A 159 -21.66 -9.33 7.16
C THR A 159 -21.66 -7.94 6.51
N ALA A 160 -22.56 -7.05 6.96
CA ALA A 160 -22.53 -5.64 6.53
C ALA A 160 -21.21 -4.91 6.89
N TRP A 161 -20.44 -5.48 7.85
CA TRP A 161 -19.12 -4.95 8.20
C TRP A 161 -18.03 -5.40 7.23
N GLY A 162 -18.08 -6.65 6.79
CA GLY A 162 -17.14 -7.26 5.85
C GLY A 162 -17.07 -8.79 6.01
N PRO A 163 -16.07 -9.45 5.39
CA PRO A 163 -15.94 -10.90 5.49
C PRO A 163 -15.62 -11.34 6.92
N VAL A 164 -16.21 -12.46 7.29
CA VAL A 164 -15.89 -13.17 8.55
C VAL A 164 -14.58 -13.91 8.34
N MET A 165 -13.57 -13.55 9.13
CA MET A 165 -12.23 -14.11 9.04
C MET A 165 -11.99 -15.21 10.06
N ASP A 166 -12.74 -15.21 11.18
CA ASP A 166 -12.62 -16.21 12.23
C ASP A 166 -13.93 -16.30 13.04
N THR A 167 -14.11 -17.42 13.73
CA THR A 167 -15.25 -17.64 14.63
C THR A 167 -14.71 -18.08 15.99
N LEU A 168 -15.09 -17.36 17.03
CA LEU A 168 -14.69 -17.67 18.40
C LEU A 168 -15.44 -18.89 18.96
N ASP A 169 -14.90 -19.47 20.04
CA ASP A 169 -15.50 -20.63 20.74
C ASP A 169 -16.93 -20.39 21.22
N ASP A 170 -17.30 -19.14 21.46
CA ASP A 170 -18.65 -18.75 21.88
C ASP A 170 -19.63 -18.50 20.71
N GLY A 171 -19.18 -18.75 19.48
CA GLY A 171 -19.97 -18.61 18.25
C GLY A 171 -20.01 -17.19 17.67
N ARG A 172 -19.35 -16.22 18.30
CA ARG A 172 -19.22 -14.88 17.71
C ARG A 172 -18.21 -14.91 16.58
N ALA A 173 -18.49 -14.14 15.53
CA ALA A 173 -17.64 -13.97 14.37
C ALA A 173 -16.75 -12.75 14.50
N LEU A 174 -15.55 -12.84 13.96
CA LEU A 174 -14.62 -11.73 13.78
C LEU A 174 -14.69 -11.26 12.33
N SER A 175 -15.41 -10.17 12.08
CA SER A 175 -15.55 -9.59 10.75
C SER A 175 -14.51 -8.51 10.52
N LEU A 176 -13.95 -8.46 9.31
CA LEU A 176 -12.90 -7.54 8.91
C LEU A 176 -13.44 -6.45 7.99
N ARG A 177 -13.26 -5.18 8.36
CA ARG A 177 -13.35 -4.06 7.44
C ARG A 177 -11.97 -3.57 7.07
N TRP A 178 -11.64 -3.67 5.81
CA TRP A 178 -10.39 -3.19 5.26
C TRP A 178 -10.68 -2.16 4.16
N VAL A 179 -10.00 -1.02 4.18
CA VAL A 179 -10.24 0.04 3.18
C VAL A 179 -10.10 -0.46 1.73
N ALA A 180 -9.26 -1.47 1.48
CA ALA A 180 -9.09 -2.05 0.16
C ALA A 180 -10.31 -2.85 -0.35
N HIS A 181 -11.24 -3.26 0.54
CA HIS A 181 -12.50 -3.92 0.16
C HIS A 181 -13.59 -2.92 -0.26
N LEU A 182 -13.38 -1.62 -0.02
CA LEU A 182 -14.40 -0.62 -0.33
C LEU A 182 -14.44 -0.30 -1.82
N PRO A 183 -15.63 -0.04 -2.40
CA PRO A 183 -15.75 0.38 -3.78
C PRO A 183 -14.87 1.60 -4.08
N GLY A 184 -14.10 1.55 -5.17
CA GLY A 184 -13.22 2.65 -5.56
C GLY A 184 -11.90 2.75 -4.80
N ALA A 185 -11.60 1.82 -3.89
CA ALA A 185 -10.34 1.79 -3.14
C ALA A 185 -9.10 1.53 -4.02
N ILE A 186 -9.31 0.98 -5.21
CA ILE A 186 -8.25 0.71 -6.19
C ILE A 186 -8.75 1.15 -7.58
N ASN A 187 -7.88 1.86 -8.32
CA ASN A 187 -8.10 2.21 -9.72
C ASN A 187 -6.78 2.27 -10.50
N LEU A 188 -6.84 2.57 -11.78
CA LEU A 188 -5.67 2.67 -12.65
C LEU A 188 -5.08 4.10 -12.74
N GLY A 189 -5.50 5.02 -11.89
CA GLY A 189 -5.05 6.43 -11.91
C GLY A 189 -3.55 6.61 -11.77
N LEU A 190 -2.82 5.63 -11.23
CA LEU A 190 -1.36 5.65 -11.17
C LEU A 190 -0.72 5.76 -12.56
N ALA A 191 -1.38 5.26 -13.60
CA ALA A 191 -0.88 5.33 -14.98
C ALA A 191 -0.77 6.78 -15.48
N ASP A 192 -1.57 7.71 -14.96
CA ASP A 192 -1.56 9.14 -15.34
C ASP A 192 -0.23 9.84 -15.00
N LEU A 193 0.56 9.28 -14.06
CA LEU A 193 1.91 9.81 -13.79
C LEU A 193 2.82 9.75 -15.02
N ALA A 194 2.57 8.83 -15.94
CA ALA A 194 3.32 8.73 -17.19
C ALA A 194 3.17 9.98 -18.07
N LEU A 195 2.10 10.77 -17.89
CA LEU A 195 1.77 11.94 -18.70
C LEU A 195 2.16 13.26 -18.03
N ALA A 196 2.52 13.25 -16.75
CA ALA A 196 2.81 14.47 -16.00
C ALA A 196 4.07 15.20 -16.50
N ALA A 197 3.96 16.48 -16.78
CA ALA A 197 5.07 17.33 -17.24
C ALA A 197 5.86 17.97 -16.08
N ASP A 198 5.28 18.05 -14.91
CA ASP A 198 5.86 18.66 -13.70
C ASP A 198 5.21 18.11 -12.42
N LEU A 199 5.68 18.61 -11.28
CA LEU A 199 5.20 18.18 -9.96
C LEU A 199 3.71 18.49 -9.74
N ASP A 200 3.20 19.63 -10.23
CA ASP A 200 1.79 20.01 -10.01
C ASP A 200 0.85 19.08 -10.77
N GLN A 201 1.19 18.75 -12.02
CA GLN A 201 0.42 17.77 -12.79
C GLN A 201 0.50 16.37 -12.18
N ALA A 202 1.66 15.97 -11.68
CA ALA A 202 1.81 14.71 -11.00
C ALA A 202 0.97 14.64 -9.71
N LEU A 203 0.95 15.69 -8.90
CA LEU A 203 0.10 15.76 -7.71
C LEU A 203 -1.38 15.73 -8.08
N ALA A 204 -1.81 16.45 -9.13
CA ALA A 204 -3.18 16.42 -9.64
C ALA A 204 -3.58 15.01 -10.15
N ALA A 205 -2.68 14.27 -10.79
CA ALA A 205 -2.91 12.86 -11.15
C ALA A 205 -3.13 12.00 -9.91
N THR A 206 -2.32 12.20 -8.87
CA THR A 206 -2.45 11.44 -7.62
C THR A 206 -3.70 11.76 -6.81
N ASP A 207 -4.35 12.91 -7.01
CA ASP A 207 -5.65 13.22 -6.39
C ASP A 207 -6.78 12.29 -6.86
N ARG A 208 -6.63 11.69 -8.04
CA ARG A 208 -7.57 10.75 -8.64
C ARG A 208 -7.14 9.29 -8.52
N THR A 209 -5.94 9.05 -8.00
CA THR A 209 -5.34 7.71 -7.90
C THR A 209 -5.77 7.03 -6.61
N ALA A 210 -6.27 5.80 -6.73
CA ALA A 210 -6.54 4.93 -5.60
C ALA A 210 -5.69 3.67 -5.72
N ILE A 211 -4.83 3.47 -4.72
CA ILE A 211 -3.93 2.31 -4.56
C ILE A 211 -3.94 1.90 -3.08
N PRO A 212 -3.43 0.72 -2.72
CA PRO A 212 -3.15 0.43 -1.31
C PRO A 212 -2.32 1.55 -0.71
N THR A 213 -2.71 2.03 0.47
CA THR A 213 -2.16 3.27 1.03
C THR A 213 -0.67 3.18 1.29
N GLN A 214 0.10 4.06 0.64
CA GLN A 214 1.56 4.08 0.70
C GLN A 214 2.12 5.51 0.81
N ASN A 215 3.36 5.61 1.27
CA ASN A 215 4.13 6.85 1.17
C ASN A 215 4.58 7.04 -0.27
N LEU A 216 4.10 8.08 -0.92
CA LEU A 216 4.59 8.54 -2.21
C LEU A 216 5.65 9.61 -2.00
N VAL A 217 6.82 9.42 -2.57
CA VAL A 217 7.83 10.47 -2.76
C VAL A 217 7.94 10.77 -4.25
N ILE A 218 7.93 12.04 -4.61
CA ILE A 218 7.95 12.48 -5.99
C ILE A 218 8.85 13.70 -6.15
N GLY A 219 9.53 13.81 -7.30
CA GLY A 219 10.34 14.95 -7.67
C GLY A 219 10.25 15.25 -9.15
N ASP A 220 10.45 16.52 -9.54
CA ASP A 220 10.45 16.94 -10.92
C ASP A 220 11.83 17.43 -11.42
N ARG A 221 11.94 17.56 -12.73
CA ARG A 221 13.16 18.07 -13.39
C ARG A 221 13.49 19.52 -13.06
N ASN A 222 12.55 20.28 -12.47
CA ASN A 222 12.72 21.65 -12.04
C ASN A 222 13.23 21.74 -10.59
N GLY A 223 13.52 20.60 -9.96
CA GLY A 223 14.10 20.52 -8.62
C GLY A 223 13.08 20.52 -7.46
N ARG A 224 11.79 20.52 -7.76
CA ARG A 224 10.71 20.48 -6.77
C ARG A 224 10.49 19.06 -6.31
N ILE A 225 10.21 18.90 -5.02
CA ILE A 225 9.92 17.60 -4.41
C ILE A 225 8.64 17.67 -3.58
N ALA A 226 7.95 16.55 -3.44
CA ALA A 226 6.81 16.40 -2.55
C ALA A 226 6.78 15.01 -1.93
N TRP A 227 6.12 14.92 -0.79
CA TRP A 227 5.68 13.68 -0.17
C TRP A 227 4.18 13.75 0.10
N ARG A 228 3.49 12.63 -0.08
CA ARG A 228 2.11 12.47 0.37
C ARG A 228 1.82 11.02 0.73
N LEU A 229 0.87 10.82 1.61
CA LEU A 229 0.24 9.53 1.82
C LEU A 229 -0.81 9.34 0.73
N LEU A 230 -0.65 8.33 -0.13
CA LEU A 230 -1.51 8.06 -1.27
C LEU A 230 -2.29 6.76 -1.05
N GLY A 231 -3.61 6.84 -1.17
CA GLY A 231 -4.53 5.74 -0.98
C GLY A 231 -5.62 6.05 0.06
N PRO A 232 -6.63 5.21 0.19
CA PRO A 232 -7.73 5.43 1.10
C PRO A 232 -7.31 5.28 2.56
N ILE A 233 -7.73 6.21 3.40
CA ILE A 233 -7.48 6.24 4.83
C ILE A 233 -8.81 6.27 5.55
N PRO A 234 -9.08 5.34 6.50
CA PRO A 234 -10.33 5.35 7.23
C PRO A 234 -10.44 6.60 8.13
N VAL A 235 -11.61 7.21 8.12
CA VAL A 235 -11.98 8.23 9.10
C VAL A 235 -12.84 7.56 10.15
N ARG A 236 -12.38 7.56 11.39
CA ARG A 236 -13.06 6.92 12.52
C ARG A 236 -13.72 7.95 13.40
N ASP A 237 -14.86 7.57 13.97
CA ASP A 237 -15.53 8.39 14.95
C ASP A 237 -14.67 8.58 16.22
N ALA A 238 -14.86 9.72 16.87
CA ALA A 238 -14.16 10.00 18.12
C ALA A 238 -14.56 8.98 19.21
N GLY A 239 -13.56 8.41 19.87
CA GLY A 239 -13.78 7.45 20.97
C GLY A 239 -13.77 5.98 20.54
N CYS A 240 -13.64 5.65 19.27
CA CYS A 240 -13.44 4.27 18.85
C CYS A 240 -12.14 3.69 19.46
N PRO A 241 -12.20 2.50 20.11
CA PRO A 241 -11.02 1.85 20.63
C PRO A 241 -10.12 1.41 19.46
N GLN A 242 -8.84 1.81 19.50
CA GLN A 242 -7.90 1.55 18.41
C GLN A 242 -7.20 0.18 18.48
N ARG A 243 -7.44 -0.60 19.53
CA ARG A 243 -6.69 -1.84 19.82
C ARG A 243 -7.54 -3.06 20.12
N LEU A 244 -8.85 -2.92 20.14
CA LEU A 244 -9.78 -3.99 20.42
C LEU A 244 -10.83 -4.06 19.32
N PRO A 245 -11.35 -5.25 19.00
CA PRO A 245 -12.48 -5.38 18.09
C PRO A 245 -13.66 -4.54 18.59
N LEU A 246 -14.36 -3.90 17.66
CA LEU A 246 -15.56 -3.16 17.97
C LEU A 246 -16.65 -4.12 18.45
N PRO A 247 -17.45 -3.77 19.47
CA PRO A 247 -18.63 -4.56 19.81
C PRO A 247 -19.64 -4.52 18.66
N GLY A 248 -20.28 -5.65 18.42
CA GLY A 248 -21.34 -5.81 17.44
C GLY A 248 -22.63 -5.09 17.84
#